data_f2daf842244bff167aab7346754262a2
#
_entry.id   f2daf842244bff167aab7346754262a2
#
_cell.length_a   1.000
_cell.length_b   1.000
_cell.length_c   1.000
_cell.angle_alpha   90.00
_cell.angle_beta   90.00
_cell.angle_gamma   90.00
#
_symmetry.space_group_name_H-M   'P 1'
#
loop_
_entity.id
_entity.type
_entity.pdbx_description
1 polymer ?
#
loop_
_entity_poly.entity_id
_entity_poly.type
_entity_poly.pdbx_seq_one_letter_code
_entity_poly.pdbx_strand_id
1 'polypeptide(L)'
;MQWTLGSFINNPDFWSNEHNGKIPMSFTTCMVNLSMAAPDVLNVLMNSQPRNVSLAEYGGGYYYPDLFASKRADREGLLRSFARIVNVHMQKMGIKAFGFICHKIDSKEALDAYRVFAEELEGIAGMLAVQYSPYNGGYGKVFWVKDRKG
;
A
#
# COMPACT_ATOMS: atom_id res chain seq x y z
N MET A 1 0.11 -9.55 6.10
CA MET A 1 1.28 -10.02 6.87
C MET A 1 1.26 -11.54 7.12
N GLN A 2 0.18 -12.12 7.62
CA GLN A 2 0.07 -13.58 7.89
C GLN A 2 0.44 -14.46 6.68
N TRP A 3 -0.03 -14.13 5.49
CA TRP A 3 0.32 -14.82 4.25
C TRP A 3 1.81 -14.78 3.95
N THR A 4 2.42 -13.61 4.13
CA THR A 4 3.85 -13.40 3.84
C THR A 4 4.72 -14.18 4.82
N LEU A 5 4.31 -14.27 6.09
CA LEU A 5 5.04 -14.99 7.13
C LEU A 5 4.85 -16.52 7.07
N GLY A 6 3.67 -16.99 6.65
CA GLY A 6 3.31 -18.39 6.78
C GLY A 6 3.69 -19.26 5.57
N SER A 7 3.41 -18.84 4.35
CA SER A 7 3.54 -19.72 3.20
C SER A 7 3.88 -19.04 1.88
N PHE A 8 3.91 -17.71 1.85
CA PHE A 8 4.03 -16.97 0.61
C PHE A 8 5.41 -17.07 -0.04
N ILE A 9 6.48 -16.87 0.75
CA ILE A 9 7.84 -16.74 0.22
C ILE A 9 8.36 -18.06 -0.34
N ASN A 10 8.11 -19.16 0.35
CA ASN A 10 8.63 -20.48 0.01
C ASN A 10 7.64 -21.34 -0.80
N ASN A 11 6.50 -20.79 -1.16
CA ASN A 11 5.49 -21.54 -1.88
C ASN A 11 5.69 -21.38 -3.40
N PRO A 12 5.84 -22.50 -4.14
CA PRO A 12 6.01 -22.48 -5.59
C PRO A 12 4.78 -21.95 -6.35
N ASP A 13 3.63 -21.88 -5.70
CA ASP A 13 2.43 -21.27 -6.30
C ASP A 13 2.45 -19.73 -6.24
N PHE A 14 3.36 -19.14 -5.45
CA PHE A 14 3.44 -17.70 -5.22
C PHE A 14 4.85 -17.14 -5.49
N TRP A 15 5.53 -16.67 -4.46
CA TRP A 15 6.81 -15.96 -4.63
C TRP A 15 7.92 -16.82 -5.21
N SER A 16 8.02 -18.08 -4.80
CA SER A 16 9.03 -19.02 -5.29
C SER A 16 8.66 -19.70 -6.62
N ASN A 17 7.63 -19.22 -7.30
CA ASN A 17 7.22 -19.75 -8.59
C ASN A 17 8.32 -19.55 -9.64
N GLU A 18 8.63 -20.59 -10.42
CA GLU A 18 9.67 -20.54 -11.47
C GLU A 18 9.37 -19.53 -12.59
N HIS A 19 8.11 -19.11 -12.71
CA HIS A 19 7.65 -18.12 -13.68
C HIS A 19 7.63 -16.70 -13.11
N ASN A 20 7.91 -16.55 -11.80
CA ASN A 20 7.94 -15.22 -11.17
C ASN A 20 8.97 -14.32 -11.85
N GLY A 21 8.55 -13.16 -12.31
CA GLY A 21 9.38 -12.23 -13.05
C GLY A 21 9.48 -12.46 -14.55
N LYS A 22 8.86 -13.51 -15.13
CA LYS A 22 8.77 -13.69 -16.58
C LYS A 22 7.86 -12.66 -17.25
N ILE A 23 6.88 -12.17 -16.53
CA ILE A 23 6.02 -11.05 -16.93
C ILE A 23 6.14 -9.90 -15.93
N PRO A 24 6.02 -8.64 -16.36
CA PRO A 24 5.96 -7.50 -15.44
C PRO A 24 4.73 -7.59 -14.55
N MET A 25 4.94 -7.52 -13.23
CA MET A 25 3.86 -7.57 -12.26
C MET A 25 4.22 -6.82 -10.98
N SER A 26 3.22 -6.56 -10.15
CA SER A 26 3.42 -6.02 -8.82
C SER A 26 2.87 -6.95 -7.76
N PHE A 27 3.66 -7.20 -6.75
CA PHE A 27 3.19 -7.83 -5.51
C PHE A 27 2.84 -6.76 -4.49
N THR A 28 1.64 -6.88 -3.94
CA THR A 28 1.14 -5.98 -2.92
C THR A 28 1.08 -6.69 -1.58
N THR A 29 1.79 -6.16 -0.60
CA THR A 29 1.72 -6.62 0.79
C THR A 29 2.02 -5.46 1.73
N CYS A 30 1.78 -5.65 3.04
CA CYS A 30 2.05 -4.64 4.05
C CYS A 30 3.55 -4.57 4.37
N MET A 31 4.34 -4.02 3.46
CA MET A 31 5.81 -3.94 3.56
C MET A 31 6.26 -3.09 4.76
N VAL A 32 5.53 -2.02 5.05
CA VAL A 32 5.78 -1.18 6.23
C VAL A 32 5.63 -1.98 7.51
N ASN A 33 4.58 -2.78 7.64
CA ASN A 33 4.40 -3.66 8.80
C ASN A 33 5.48 -4.74 8.88
N LEU A 34 5.90 -5.31 7.75
CA LEU A 34 7.01 -6.27 7.70
C LEU A 34 8.31 -5.65 8.15
N SER A 35 8.61 -4.41 7.73
CA SER A 35 9.83 -3.71 8.14
C SER A 35 9.93 -3.49 9.65
N MET A 36 8.79 -3.38 10.32
CA MET A 36 8.73 -3.18 11.77
C MET A 36 8.65 -4.48 12.57
N ALA A 37 7.90 -5.45 12.08
CA ALA A 37 7.57 -6.67 12.84
C ALA A 37 8.38 -7.90 12.43
N ALA A 38 8.87 -7.97 11.20
CA ALA A 38 9.60 -9.10 10.66
C ALA A 38 10.62 -8.66 9.59
N PRO A 39 11.64 -7.87 9.95
CA PRO A 39 12.60 -7.32 8.99
C PRO A 39 13.35 -8.39 8.22
N ASP A 40 13.61 -9.56 8.80
CA ASP A 40 14.28 -10.65 8.10
C ASP A 40 13.45 -11.18 6.94
N VAL A 41 12.13 -11.28 7.10
CA VAL A 41 11.22 -11.68 6.03
C VAL A 41 11.18 -10.62 4.93
N LEU A 42 11.19 -9.35 5.29
CA LEU A 42 11.31 -8.25 4.33
C LEU A 42 12.63 -8.35 3.54
N ASN A 43 13.75 -8.60 4.21
CA ASN A 43 15.05 -8.76 3.56
C ASN A 43 15.05 -9.92 2.56
N VAL A 44 14.42 -11.04 2.89
CA VAL A 44 14.27 -12.16 1.94
C VAL A 44 13.48 -11.72 0.70
N LEU A 45 12.35 -11.04 0.87
CA LEU A 45 11.55 -10.54 -0.25
C LEU A 45 12.36 -9.58 -1.13
N MET A 46 13.02 -8.61 -0.53
CA MET A 46 13.75 -7.58 -1.26
C MET A 46 14.99 -8.14 -1.98
N ASN A 47 15.70 -9.08 -1.36
CA ASN A 47 16.90 -9.69 -1.95
C ASN A 47 16.58 -10.74 -3.02
N SER A 48 15.39 -11.35 -2.97
CA SER A 48 14.92 -12.33 -3.95
C SER A 48 13.98 -11.75 -5.00
N GLN A 49 13.77 -10.45 -5.00
CA GLN A 49 12.86 -9.77 -5.93
C GLN A 49 13.32 -9.93 -7.37
N PRO A 50 12.52 -10.57 -8.25
CA PRO A 50 12.84 -10.65 -9.66
C PRO A 50 12.84 -9.27 -10.33
N ARG A 51 13.66 -9.09 -11.36
CA ARG A 51 13.86 -7.80 -12.04
C ARG A 51 12.57 -7.15 -12.57
N ASN A 52 11.62 -7.98 -13.02
CA ASN A 52 10.36 -7.51 -13.61
C ASN A 52 9.20 -7.46 -12.59
N VAL A 53 9.49 -7.64 -11.31
CA VAL A 53 8.50 -7.59 -10.24
C VAL A 53 8.69 -6.33 -9.42
N SER A 54 7.63 -5.56 -9.24
CA SER A 54 7.61 -4.43 -8.32
C SER A 54 6.96 -4.82 -7.01
N LEU A 55 7.42 -4.24 -5.93
CA LEU A 55 6.77 -4.34 -4.63
C LEU A 55 5.92 -3.08 -4.41
N ALA A 56 4.72 -3.28 -3.93
CA ALA A 56 3.80 -2.20 -3.60
C ALA A 56 3.41 -2.28 -2.12
N GLU A 57 3.40 -1.15 -1.45
CA GLU A 57 2.90 -1.04 -0.08
C GLU A 57 1.38 -1.09 -0.08
N TYR A 58 0.82 -1.82 0.87
CA TYR A 58 -0.62 -1.95 1.03
C TYR A 58 -1.11 -1.25 2.30
N GLY A 59 -1.25 0.05 2.21
CA GLY A 59 -1.90 0.91 3.18
C GLY A 59 -1.15 1.18 4.49
N GLY A 60 0.04 0.61 4.71
CA GLY A 60 0.66 0.63 6.04
C GLY A 60 -0.03 -0.32 7.03
N GLY A 61 -0.91 -1.19 6.54
CA GLY A 61 -1.68 -2.13 7.33
C GLY A 61 -3.08 -2.37 6.76
N TYR A 62 -3.79 -3.31 7.35
CA TYR A 62 -5.14 -3.67 6.93
C TYR A 62 -6.16 -2.80 7.66
N TYR A 63 -6.51 -1.67 7.07
CA TYR A 63 -7.51 -0.73 7.59
C TYR A 63 -8.20 0.02 6.44
N TYR A 64 -9.29 0.70 6.74
CA TYR A 64 -10.03 1.53 5.80
C TYR A 64 -9.70 3.01 6.03
N PRO A 65 -8.96 3.67 5.13
CA PRO A 65 -8.61 5.09 5.29
C PRO A 65 -9.81 6.02 5.38
N ASP A 66 -10.88 5.69 4.68
CA ASP A 66 -12.15 6.43 4.72
C ASP A 66 -12.85 6.34 6.08
N LEU A 67 -12.67 5.24 6.82
CA LEU A 67 -13.19 5.05 8.16
C LEU A 67 -12.19 5.40 9.27
N PHE A 68 -10.92 5.56 8.93
CA PHE A 68 -9.87 5.82 9.91
C PHE A 68 -10.14 7.12 10.67
N ALA A 69 -10.14 7.02 11.99
CA ALA A 69 -10.39 8.14 12.90
C ALA A 69 -11.68 8.95 12.59
N SER A 70 -12.68 8.33 11.96
CA SER A 70 -13.89 9.00 11.48
C SER A 70 -14.70 9.72 12.58
N LYS A 71 -14.55 9.28 13.84
CA LYS A 71 -15.21 9.89 15.02
C LYS A 71 -14.31 10.90 15.76
N ARG A 72 -13.14 11.20 15.23
CA ARG A 72 -12.18 12.10 15.87
C ARG A 72 -12.18 13.47 15.18
N ALA A 73 -12.16 14.53 15.99
CA ALA A 73 -12.10 15.89 15.47
C ALA A 73 -10.77 16.19 14.73
N ASP A 74 -9.69 15.53 15.13
CA ASP A 74 -8.34 15.68 14.57
C ASP A 74 -8.01 14.63 13.49
N ARG A 75 -9.02 14.07 12.81
CA ARG A 75 -8.89 13.00 11.82
C ARG A 75 -7.78 13.27 10.78
N GLU A 76 -7.75 14.48 10.22
CA GLU A 76 -6.75 14.83 9.21
C GLU A 76 -5.34 14.81 9.79
N GLY A 77 -5.13 15.34 10.98
CA GLY A 77 -3.83 15.30 11.67
C GLY A 77 -3.35 13.88 11.93
N LEU A 78 -4.25 12.98 12.31
CA LEU A 78 -3.94 11.56 12.52
C LEU A 78 -3.61 10.84 11.21
N LEU A 79 -4.36 11.09 10.13
CA LEU A 79 -4.06 10.55 8.80
C LEU A 79 -2.69 11.02 8.31
N ARG A 80 -2.37 12.32 8.46
CA ARG A 80 -1.07 12.88 8.09
C ARG A 80 0.07 12.24 8.88
N SER A 81 -0.08 12.12 10.19
CA SER A 81 0.92 11.47 11.05
C SER A 81 1.17 10.03 10.61
N PHE A 82 0.11 9.30 10.29
CA PHE A 82 0.22 7.93 9.81
C PHE A 82 0.88 7.86 8.42
N ALA A 83 0.45 8.70 7.48
CA ALA A 83 1.03 8.77 6.15
C ALA A 83 2.54 9.09 6.18
N ARG A 84 3.00 9.96 7.09
CA ARG A 84 4.43 10.25 7.30
C ARG A 84 5.21 9.03 7.78
N ILE A 85 4.65 8.24 8.69
CA ILE A 85 5.28 6.98 9.12
C ILE A 85 5.43 6.04 7.92
N VAL A 86 4.36 5.86 7.15
CA VAL A 86 4.38 5.06 5.92
C VAL A 86 5.43 5.57 4.95
N ASN A 87 5.49 6.89 4.72
CA ASN A 87 6.47 7.52 3.84
C ASN A 87 7.91 7.18 4.24
N VAL A 88 8.25 7.35 5.51
CA VAL A 88 9.62 7.05 6.00
C VAL A 88 10.04 5.62 5.68
N HIS A 89 9.16 4.65 5.88
CA HIS A 89 9.45 3.26 5.57
C HIS A 89 9.49 2.98 4.07
N MET A 90 8.56 3.52 3.29
CA MET A 90 8.55 3.38 1.83
C MET A 90 9.83 3.96 1.20
N GLN A 91 10.28 5.13 1.65
CA GLN A 91 11.52 5.75 1.17
C GLN A 91 12.74 4.86 1.46
N LYS A 92 12.86 4.31 2.66
CA LYS A 92 13.94 3.37 3.03
C LYS A 92 13.96 2.10 2.16
N MET A 93 12.79 1.63 1.75
CA MET A 93 12.64 0.42 0.92
C MET A 93 12.67 0.71 -0.58
N GLY A 94 12.65 1.97 -1.00
CA GLY A 94 12.56 2.35 -2.42
C GLY A 94 11.22 2.01 -3.08
N ILE A 95 10.16 1.81 -2.28
CA ILE A 95 8.82 1.46 -2.78
C ILE A 95 8.13 2.72 -3.28
N LYS A 96 7.63 2.67 -4.53
CA LYS A 96 6.99 3.81 -5.21
C LYS A 96 5.51 3.60 -5.52
N ALA A 97 4.98 2.41 -5.27
CA ALA A 97 3.57 2.10 -5.47
C ALA A 97 2.89 1.93 -4.12
N PHE A 98 1.74 2.57 -3.96
CA PHE A 98 0.96 2.54 -2.73
C PHE A 98 -0.48 2.14 -3.04
N GLY A 99 -1.04 1.27 -2.23
CA GLY A 99 -2.43 0.87 -2.35
C GLY A 99 -3.10 0.78 -1.00
N PHE A 100 -4.41 0.82 -0.99
CA PHE A 100 -5.21 0.58 0.20
C PHE A 100 -6.63 0.12 -0.13
N ILE A 101 -7.28 -0.47 0.83
CA ILE A 101 -8.70 -0.81 0.76
C ILE A 101 -9.54 0.32 1.31
N CYS A 102 -10.70 0.55 0.70
CA CYS A 102 -11.71 1.49 1.18
C CYS A 102 -13.05 0.80 1.36
N HIS A 103 -13.85 1.30 2.27
CA HIS A 103 -15.25 0.91 2.41
C HIS A 103 -16.09 1.52 1.27
N LYS A 104 -15.83 2.81 0.95
CA LYS A 104 -16.43 3.53 -0.18
C LYS A 104 -15.36 4.36 -0.88
N ILE A 105 -14.88 3.89 -2.02
CA ILE A 105 -13.75 4.51 -2.74
C ILE A 105 -13.98 5.93 -3.24
N ASP A 106 -15.21 6.35 -3.41
CA ASP A 106 -15.61 7.67 -3.92
C ASP A 106 -16.30 8.54 -2.86
N SER A 107 -16.27 8.13 -1.60
CA SER A 107 -16.75 8.98 -0.51
C SER A 107 -15.85 10.20 -0.31
N LYS A 108 -16.43 11.25 0.28
CA LYS A 108 -15.64 12.44 0.65
C LYS A 108 -14.46 12.06 1.57
N GLU A 109 -14.69 11.18 2.51
CA GLU A 109 -13.68 10.71 3.47
C GLU A 109 -12.56 9.92 2.78
N ALA A 110 -12.87 9.15 1.72
CA ALA A 110 -11.88 8.47 0.91
C ALA A 110 -11.05 9.47 0.09
N LEU A 111 -11.70 10.42 -0.58
CA LEU A 111 -11.01 11.46 -1.34
C LEU A 111 -10.11 12.34 -0.47
N ASP A 112 -10.56 12.70 0.74
CA ASP A 112 -9.75 13.39 1.73
C ASP A 112 -8.51 12.57 2.14
N ALA A 113 -8.68 11.25 2.33
CA ALA A 113 -7.56 10.37 2.62
C ALA A 113 -6.58 10.27 1.46
N TYR A 114 -7.07 10.14 0.20
CA TYR A 114 -6.19 10.11 -0.98
C TYR A 114 -5.36 11.38 -1.08
N ARG A 115 -5.97 12.55 -0.86
CA ARG A 115 -5.27 13.83 -0.83
C ARG A 115 -4.16 13.84 0.23
N VAL A 116 -4.47 13.42 1.46
CA VAL A 116 -3.49 13.38 2.55
C VAL A 116 -2.31 12.47 2.20
N PHE A 117 -2.57 11.26 1.70
CA PHE A 117 -1.49 10.36 1.30
C PHE A 117 -0.69 10.90 0.11
N ALA A 118 -1.34 11.50 -0.89
CA ALA A 118 -0.63 12.12 -2.02
C ALA A 118 0.27 13.30 -1.59
N GLU A 119 -0.15 14.05 -0.58
CA GLU A 119 0.65 15.16 -0.02
C GLU A 119 1.82 14.70 0.85
N GLU A 120 1.70 13.58 1.54
CA GLU A 120 2.70 13.11 2.51
C GLU A 120 3.64 12.02 1.97
N LEU A 121 3.24 11.28 0.92
CA LEU A 121 4.09 10.26 0.31
C LEU A 121 4.96 10.87 -0.80
N GLU A 122 6.27 10.86 -0.59
CA GLU A 122 7.22 11.44 -1.53
C GLU A 122 7.61 10.44 -2.62
N GLY A 123 7.70 10.93 -3.86
CA GLY A 123 8.24 10.16 -4.98
C GLY A 123 7.44 8.92 -5.37
N ILE A 124 6.16 8.83 -4.97
CA ILE A 124 5.28 7.75 -5.41
C ILE A 124 4.94 7.91 -6.90
N ALA A 125 4.83 6.78 -7.61
CA ALA A 125 4.39 6.75 -8.99
C ALA A 125 2.86 6.81 -9.13
N GLY A 126 2.14 6.37 -8.10
CA GLY A 126 0.69 6.36 -8.07
C GLY A 126 0.12 5.63 -6.86
N MET A 127 -1.18 5.76 -6.71
CA MET A 127 -1.96 5.09 -5.67
C MET A 127 -3.07 4.25 -6.28
N LEU A 128 -3.34 3.10 -5.68
CA LEU A 128 -4.42 2.20 -6.05
C LEU A 128 -5.39 2.06 -4.87
N ALA A 129 -6.65 2.43 -5.08
CA ALA A 129 -7.71 2.20 -4.12
C ALA A 129 -8.61 1.04 -4.57
N VAL A 130 -8.87 0.11 -3.68
CA VAL A 130 -9.74 -1.04 -3.90
C VAL A 130 -10.91 -0.98 -2.93
N GLN A 131 -12.13 -1.07 -3.44
CA GLN A 131 -13.29 -1.20 -2.58
C GLN A 131 -13.39 -2.62 -2.05
N TYR A 132 -13.47 -2.74 -0.74
CA TYR A 132 -13.59 -4.00 -0.04
C TYR A 132 -14.93 -4.08 0.67
N SER A 133 -15.65 -5.16 0.43
CA SER A 133 -16.96 -5.48 1.01
C SER A 133 -18.02 -4.32 0.96
N PRO A 134 -18.97 -4.37 0.03
CA PRO A 134 -18.99 -5.35 -1.05
C PRO A 134 -17.87 -5.06 -2.07
N TYR A 135 -17.35 -6.11 -2.67
CA TYR A 135 -16.38 -5.99 -3.76
C TYR A 135 -17.05 -5.41 -5.02
N ASN A 136 -17.36 -4.15 -4.95
CA ASN A 136 -17.77 -3.40 -6.13
C ASN A 136 -16.49 -2.75 -6.65
N GLY A 137 -16.00 -3.22 -7.78
CA GLY A 137 -14.82 -2.62 -8.38
C GLY A 137 -15.01 -1.13 -8.56
N GLY A 138 -13.93 -0.36 -8.53
CA GLY A 138 -13.93 1.07 -8.80
C GLY A 138 -14.26 1.41 -10.25
N TYR A 139 -14.66 0.44 -11.05
CA TYR A 139 -15.01 0.58 -12.47
C TYR A 139 -13.93 1.32 -13.29
N GLY A 140 -12.67 1.18 -12.88
CA GLY A 140 -11.55 1.89 -13.52
C GLY A 140 -11.55 3.40 -13.33
N LYS A 141 -12.23 3.93 -12.32
CA LYS A 141 -12.21 5.37 -12.02
C LYS A 141 -10.80 5.86 -11.73
N VAL A 142 -10.43 6.98 -12.30
CA VAL A 142 -9.20 7.71 -12.00
C VAL A 142 -9.56 8.94 -11.17
N PHE A 143 -8.92 9.06 -10.01
CA PHE A 143 -9.02 10.22 -9.15
C PHE A 143 -7.72 11.02 -9.26
N TRP A 144 -7.83 12.27 -9.65
CA TRP A 144 -6.71 13.21 -9.66
C TRP A 144 -6.70 13.96 -8.34
N VAL A 145 -5.63 13.78 -7.58
CA VAL A 145 -5.40 14.52 -6.34
C VAL A 145 -4.17 15.38 -6.51
N LYS A 146 -4.24 16.63 -6.07
CA LYS A 146 -3.08 17.52 -6.08
C LYS A 146 -2.15 17.13 -4.95
N ASP A 147 -0.87 17.07 -5.26
CA ASP A 147 0.18 17.02 -4.27
C ASP A 147 0.52 18.44 -3.75
N ARG A 148 1.46 18.52 -2.83
CA ARG A 148 1.91 19.83 -2.31
C ARG A 148 2.66 20.70 -3.33
N LYS A 149 3.11 20.12 -4.44
CA LYS A 149 3.95 20.78 -5.45
C LYS A 149 3.15 21.22 -6.68
N GLY A 150 1.92 20.77 -6.80
CA GLY A 150 1.01 21.08 -7.92
C GLY A 150 -0.17 21.90 -7.49
#